data_d6690ac1f7a372330c3228a824c1b7e9
#
_entry.id   d6690ac1f7a372330c3228a824c1b7e9
#
_cell.length_a   1.000
_cell.length_b   1.000
_cell.length_c   1.000
_cell.angle_alpha   90.00
_cell.angle_beta   90.00
_cell.angle_gamma   90.00
#
_symmetry.space_group_name_H-M   'P 1'
#
loop_
_entity.id
_entity.type
_entity.pdbx_description
1 polymer ?
#
loop_
_entity_poly.entity_id
_entity_poly.type
_entity_poly.pdbx_seq_one_letter_code
_entity_poly.pdbx_strand_id
1 'polypeptide(L)'
;MSICHDQIELRTNGKGLYEITDVVQSKIDECGVRNGTATVFVQHTSCSVIIMENADPTARRDLEEFFNRLVPEDVDYFTHRSEGSDDMPSHIRMVLTRTSETVPIVDGEMQLGTWQGIFLFEHRRASHRRKVSVTVIGE
;
A
#
# COMPACT_ATOMS: atom_id res chain seq x y z
N MET A 1 24.46 -11.60 -7.12
CA MET A 1 23.56 -10.48 -6.77
C MET A 1 22.72 -10.11 -7.96
N SER A 2 21.42 -10.14 -7.82
CA SER A 2 20.46 -9.74 -8.83
C SER A 2 19.66 -8.55 -8.33
N ILE A 3 19.28 -7.67 -9.26
CA ILE A 3 18.38 -6.57 -8.99
C ILE A 3 17.27 -6.65 -10.03
N CYS A 4 16.05 -6.82 -9.59
CA CYS A 4 14.88 -6.78 -10.46
C CYS A 4 14.01 -5.60 -10.06
N HIS A 5 13.47 -4.93 -11.06
CA HIS A 5 12.57 -3.81 -10.84
C HIS A 5 11.35 -4.00 -11.72
N ASP A 6 10.18 -3.96 -11.12
CA ASP A 6 8.92 -4.13 -11.83
C ASP A 6 7.86 -3.19 -11.25
N GLN A 7 6.72 -3.11 -11.89
CA GLN A 7 5.64 -2.24 -11.52
C GLN A 7 4.31 -3.00 -11.51
N ILE A 8 3.56 -2.82 -10.44
CA ILE A 8 2.20 -3.31 -10.33
C ILE A 8 1.28 -2.14 -10.66
N GLU A 9 0.32 -2.36 -11.54
CA GLU A 9 -0.78 -1.43 -11.76
C GLU A 9 -2.06 -2.06 -11.23
N LEU A 10 -2.80 -1.31 -10.41
CA LEU A 10 -4.11 -1.76 -9.97
C LEU A 10 -5.12 -0.62 -10.01
N ARG A 11 -6.36 -0.98 -10.29
CA ARG A 11 -7.48 -0.04 -10.28
C ARG A 11 -8.19 -0.14 -8.94
N THR A 12 -8.37 1.00 -8.29
CA THR A 12 -9.13 1.08 -7.05
C THR A 12 -10.53 1.61 -7.33
N ASN A 13 -11.46 1.28 -6.46
CA ASN A 13 -12.87 1.70 -6.57
C ASN A 13 -13.32 2.38 -5.28
N GLY A 14 -12.54 3.36 -4.84
CA GLY A 14 -12.83 4.11 -3.61
C GLY A 14 -11.91 3.76 -2.47
N LYS A 15 -12.12 4.41 -1.34
CA LYS A 15 -11.31 4.22 -0.13
C LYS A 15 -11.35 2.77 0.34
N GLY A 16 -10.25 2.30 0.84
CA GLY A 16 -10.17 0.96 1.41
C GLY A 16 -8.79 0.35 1.30
N LEU A 17 -8.73 -0.90 1.73
CA LEU A 17 -7.52 -1.69 1.77
C LEU A 17 -7.59 -2.75 0.68
N TYR A 18 -6.65 -2.71 -0.24
CA TYR A 18 -6.55 -3.61 -1.38
C TYR A 18 -5.32 -4.49 -1.19
N GLU A 19 -5.52 -5.77 -0.90
CA GLU A 19 -4.40 -6.67 -0.65
C GLU A 19 -3.62 -6.97 -1.93
N ILE A 20 -2.30 -6.82 -1.87
CA ILE A 20 -1.39 -7.03 -3.00
C ILE A 20 -0.30 -8.05 -2.68
N THR A 21 -0.43 -8.81 -1.59
CA THR A 21 0.58 -9.77 -1.14
C THR A 21 0.97 -10.75 -2.24
N ASP A 22 -0.01 -11.38 -2.88
CA ASP A 22 0.25 -12.41 -3.89
C ASP A 22 0.88 -11.83 -5.16
N VAL A 23 0.49 -10.62 -5.54
CA VAL A 23 1.08 -9.95 -6.70
C VAL A 23 2.54 -9.61 -6.43
N VAL A 24 2.87 -9.15 -5.23
CA VAL A 24 4.27 -8.88 -4.84
C VAL A 24 5.07 -10.18 -4.86
N GLN A 25 4.54 -11.27 -4.30
CA GLN A 25 5.20 -12.57 -4.32
C GLN A 25 5.46 -13.03 -5.76
N SER A 26 4.51 -12.83 -6.67
CA SER A 26 4.68 -13.16 -8.09
C SER A 26 5.87 -12.44 -8.71
N LYS A 27 6.10 -11.17 -8.35
CA LYS A 27 7.25 -10.41 -8.85
C LYS A 27 8.57 -10.94 -8.30
N ILE A 28 8.57 -11.43 -7.08
CA ILE A 28 9.73 -12.10 -6.48
C ILE A 28 10.02 -13.41 -7.23
N ASP A 29 8.98 -14.20 -7.49
CA ASP A 29 9.11 -15.47 -8.21
C ASP A 29 9.67 -15.25 -9.61
N GLU A 30 9.18 -14.25 -10.34
CA GLU A 30 9.69 -13.89 -11.68
C GLU A 30 11.16 -13.47 -11.63
N CYS A 31 11.59 -12.80 -10.56
CA CYS A 31 12.97 -12.39 -10.38
C CYS A 31 13.91 -13.56 -10.08
N GLY A 32 13.41 -14.58 -9.40
CA GLY A 32 14.18 -15.78 -9.05
C GLY A 32 15.15 -15.60 -7.88
N VAL A 33 15.08 -14.48 -7.17
CA VAL A 33 15.91 -14.25 -5.98
C VAL A 33 15.46 -15.20 -4.86
N ARG A 34 16.42 -15.90 -4.28
CA ARG A 34 16.15 -16.83 -3.19
C ARG A 34 16.32 -16.19 -1.81
N ASN A 35 17.31 -15.33 -1.66
CA ASN A 35 17.59 -14.67 -0.39
C ASN A 35 17.88 -13.20 -0.65
N GLY A 36 17.18 -12.33 0.03
CA GLY A 36 17.33 -10.89 -0.17
C GLY A 36 16.19 -10.09 0.43
N THR A 37 15.81 -9.02 -0.25
CA THR A 37 14.71 -8.14 0.19
C THR A 37 13.86 -7.70 -1.00
N ALA A 38 12.59 -7.45 -0.75
CA ALA A 38 11.69 -6.79 -1.68
C ALA A 38 11.24 -5.46 -1.08
N THR A 39 11.35 -4.39 -1.84
CA THR A 39 10.83 -3.08 -1.46
C THR A 39 9.64 -2.75 -2.34
N VAL A 40 8.53 -2.43 -1.70
CA VAL A 40 7.27 -2.04 -2.33
C VAL A 40 7.08 -0.55 -2.08
N PHE A 41 6.91 0.22 -3.14
CA PHE A 41 6.83 1.68 -3.05
C PHE A 41 5.66 2.21 -3.88
N VAL A 42 4.79 3.04 -3.27
CA VAL A 42 3.70 3.69 -3.99
C VAL A 42 4.17 5.02 -4.58
N GLN A 43 3.82 5.27 -5.85
CA GLN A 43 4.24 6.44 -6.60
C GLN A 43 3.13 7.51 -6.62
N HIS A 44 2.48 7.72 -5.47
CA HIS A 44 1.32 8.61 -5.35
C HIS A 44 1.33 9.38 -4.04
N THR A 45 0.54 10.45 -3.99
CA THR A 45 0.38 11.31 -2.80
C THR A 45 -0.99 11.16 -2.12
N SER A 46 -1.83 10.23 -2.59
CA SER A 46 -3.18 10.04 -2.08
C SER A 46 -3.54 8.58 -1.82
N CYS A 47 -2.54 7.73 -1.78
CA CYS A 47 -2.65 6.35 -1.29
C CYS A 47 -1.32 5.96 -0.64
N SER A 48 -1.32 4.87 0.09
CA SER A 48 -0.15 4.39 0.81
C SER A 48 -0.03 2.87 0.69
N VAL A 49 1.11 2.33 1.14
CA VAL A 49 1.31 0.89 1.28
C VAL A 49 1.56 0.58 2.74
N ILE A 50 0.86 -0.39 3.28
CA ILE A 50 1.01 -0.80 4.68
C ILE A 50 1.05 -2.32 4.79
N ILE A 51 1.63 -2.80 5.88
CA ILE A 51 1.53 -4.18 6.28
C ILE A 51 0.61 -4.22 7.49
N MET A 52 -0.43 -5.05 7.42
CA MET A 52 -1.36 -5.18 8.53
C MET A 52 -1.99 -6.57 8.54
N GLU A 53 -2.79 -6.81 9.55
CA GLU A 53 -3.52 -8.06 9.76
C GLU A 53 -4.47 -8.33 8.58
N ASN A 54 -4.38 -9.51 8.00
CA ASN A 54 -5.12 -9.85 6.78
C ASN A 54 -6.16 -10.96 6.95
N ALA A 55 -6.29 -11.55 8.14
CA ALA A 55 -7.17 -12.69 8.35
C ALA A 55 -8.59 -12.29 8.70
N ASP A 56 -8.75 -11.36 9.65
CA ASP A 56 -10.06 -10.94 10.14
C ASP A 56 -10.50 -9.65 9.44
N PRO A 57 -11.60 -9.67 8.64
CA PRO A 57 -12.10 -8.47 7.98
C PRO A 57 -12.45 -7.32 8.93
N THR A 58 -12.74 -7.62 10.20
CA THR A 58 -13.07 -6.58 11.18
C THR A 58 -11.88 -5.69 11.48
N ALA A 59 -10.65 -6.23 11.43
CA ALA A 59 -9.44 -5.43 11.63
C ALA A 59 -9.32 -4.33 10.56
N ARG A 60 -9.59 -4.67 9.31
CA ARG A 60 -9.56 -3.69 8.21
C ARG A 60 -10.69 -2.67 8.36
N ARG A 61 -11.87 -3.11 8.73
CA ARG A 61 -13.02 -2.21 8.95
C ARG A 61 -12.74 -1.21 10.06
N ASP A 62 -12.17 -1.68 11.16
CA ASP A 62 -11.84 -0.83 12.31
C ASP A 62 -10.76 0.19 11.94
N LEU A 63 -9.76 -0.21 11.16
CA LEU A 63 -8.72 0.71 10.70
C LEU A 63 -9.30 1.81 9.81
N GLU A 64 -10.17 1.45 8.87
CA GLU A 64 -10.83 2.41 7.99
C GLU A 64 -11.69 3.39 8.78
N GLU A 65 -12.47 2.92 9.73
CA GLU A 65 -13.31 3.77 10.58
C GLU A 65 -12.47 4.68 11.46
N PHE A 66 -11.36 4.17 12.00
CA PHE A 66 -10.43 4.98 12.79
C PHE A 66 -9.90 6.16 11.97
N PHE A 67 -9.47 5.92 10.75
CA PHE A 67 -8.96 6.98 9.88
C PHE A 67 -10.04 7.94 9.44
N ASN A 68 -11.28 7.48 9.22
CA ASN A 68 -12.41 8.35 8.91
C ASN A 68 -12.66 9.36 10.04
N ARG A 69 -12.48 8.96 11.27
CA ARG A 69 -12.65 9.84 12.44
C ARG A 69 -11.42 10.69 12.71
N LEU A 70 -10.24 10.15 12.49
CA LEU A 70 -8.98 10.86 12.74
C LEU A 70 -8.76 12.00 11.74
N VAL A 71 -9.11 11.77 10.47
CA VAL A 71 -8.87 12.73 9.38
C VAL A 71 -10.21 13.04 8.68
N PRO A 72 -11.00 13.97 9.24
CA PRO A 72 -12.28 14.35 8.65
C PRO A 72 -12.09 15.17 7.37
N GLU A 73 -13.13 15.19 6.52
CA GLU A 73 -13.11 15.91 5.24
C GLU A 73 -13.66 17.34 5.34
N ASP A 74 -14.47 17.62 6.33
CA ASP A 74 -15.19 18.89 6.49
C ASP A 74 -14.44 19.91 7.34
N VAL A 75 -13.16 20.06 7.09
CA VAL A 75 -12.28 20.98 7.82
C VAL A 75 -12.26 22.31 7.12
N ASP A 76 -12.61 23.39 7.82
CA ASP A 76 -12.80 24.73 7.23
C ASP A 76 -11.49 25.49 6.98
N TYR A 77 -10.37 25.07 7.59
CA TYR A 77 -9.09 25.74 7.39
C TYR A 77 -8.26 25.18 6.23
N PHE A 78 -8.70 24.11 5.57
CA PHE A 78 -7.98 23.59 4.40
C PHE A 78 -8.10 24.58 3.23
N THR A 79 -6.97 24.83 2.56
CA THR A 79 -6.90 25.71 1.37
C THR A 79 -6.76 24.90 0.08
N HIS A 80 -6.30 23.65 0.17
CA HIS A 80 -6.13 22.75 -0.97
C HIS A 80 -7.46 22.04 -1.27
N ARG A 81 -8.29 22.64 -2.15
CA ARG A 81 -9.69 22.24 -2.33
C ARG A 81 -10.10 21.96 -3.78
N SER A 82 -9.22 22.20 -4.75
CA SER A 82 -9.62 22.19 -6.17
C SER A 82 -10.00 20.80 -6.69
N GLU A 83 -9.56 19.72 -6.05
CA GLU A 83 -9.81 18.36 -6.51
C GLU A 83 -10.80 17.59 -5.62
N GLY A 84 -11.62 18.29 -4.86
CA GLY A 84 -12.64 17.68 -4.03
C GLY A 84 -12.32 17.70 -2.54
N SER A 85 -13.34 17.45 -1.72
CA SER A 85 -13.21 17.51 -0.26
C SER A 85 -12.39 16.36 0.34
N ASP A 86 -12.18 15.28 -0.40
CA ASP A 86 -11.39 14.13 0.05
C ASP A 86 -9.92 14.23 -0.33
N ASP A 87 -9.50 15.24 -1.10
CA ASP A 87 -8.14 15.32 -1.61
C ASP A 87 -7.13 15.68 -0.51
N MET A 88 -7.28 16.81 0.16
CA MET A 88 -6.35 17.17 1.25
C MET A 88 -6.36 16.13 2.38
N PRO A 89 -7.50 15.63 2.86
CA PRO A 89 -7.51 14.51 3.79
C PRO A 89 -6.74 13.28 3.31
N SER A 90 -6.79 12.97 2.02
CA SER A 90 -6.05 11.84 1.46
C SER A 90 -4.53 12.02 1.58
N HIS A 91 -4.05 13.24 1.38
CA HIS A 91 -2.63 13.56 1.56
C HIS A 91 -2.19 13.44 3.01
N ILE A 92 -3.05 13.85 3.94
CA ILE A 92 -2.78 13.72 5.39
C ILE A 92 -2.71 12.24 5.78
N ARG A 93 -3.67 11.44 5.33
CA ARG A 93 -3.68 9.99 5.59
C ARG A 93 -2.43 9.32 5.05
N MET A 94 -2.00 9.71 3.84
CA MET A 94 -0.78 9.17 3.23
C MET A 94 0.46 9.54 4.07
N VAL A 95 0.56 10.79 4.54
CA VAL A 95 1.69 11.25 5.36
C VAL A 95 1.73 10.55 6.72
N LEU A 96 0.57 10.22 7.29
CA LEU A 96 0.46 9.50 8.57
C LEU A 96 0.75 8.00 8.43
N THR A 97 0.71 7.46 7.24
CA THR A 97 0.97 6.05 6.98
C THR A 97 2.33 5.86 6.29
N ARG A 98 2.44 5.03 5.27
CA ARG A 98 3.73 4.72 4.66
C ARG A 98 3.67 4.80 3.14
N THR A 99 4.80 5.16 2.52
CA THR A 99 4.95 5.09 1.07
C THR A 99 5.71 3.86 0.62
N SER A 100 6.42 3.20 1.54
CA SER A 100 7.16 1.99 1.21
C SER A 100 7.19 1.01 2.38
N GLU A 101 7.33 -0.27 2.03
CA GLU A 101 7.58 -1.36 2.96
C GLU A 101 8.66 -2.25 2.38
N THR A 102 9.54 -2.75 3.24
CA THR A 102 10.58 -3.70 2.84
C THR A 102 10.38 -5.01 3.59
N VAL A 103 10.38 -6.11 2.84
CA VAL A 103 10.15 -7.45 3.38
C VAL A 103 11.35 -8.34 3.06
N PRO A 104 11.90 -9.07 4.05
CA PRO A 104 12.95 -10.05 3.78
C PRO A 104 12.43 -11.21 2.92
N ILE A 105 13.31 -11.76 2.09
CA ILE A 105 13.04 -12.95 1.29
C ILE A 105 13.99 -14.06 1.75
N VAL A 106 13.46 -15.22 2.07
CA VAL A 106 14.24 -16.41 2.41
C VAL A 106 13.66 -17.59 1.64
N ASP A 107 14.53 -18.33 0.97
CA ASP A 107 14.16 -19.47 0.13
C ASP A 107 13.09 -19.13 -0.95
N GLY A 108 13.12 -17.90 -1.44
CA GLY A 108 12.19 -17.43 -2.47
C GLY A 108 10.87 -16.89 -1.95
N GLU A 109 10.64 -16.94 -0.64
CA GLU A 109 9.36 -16.53 -0.04
C GLU A 109 9.53 -15.27 0.82
N MET A 110 8.56 -14.37 0.74
CA MET A 110 8.50 -13.24 1.66
C MET A 110 8.34 -13.74 3.10
N GLN A 111 9.13 -13.21 3.99
CA GLN A 111 9.10 -13.58 5.43
C GLN A 111 8.03 -12.78 6.17
N LEU A 112 6.81 -12.80 5.67
CA LEU A 112 5.67 -12.22 6.38
C LEU A 112 5.25 -13.16 7.51
N GLY A 113 4.83 -12.57 8.63
CA GLY A 113 4.18 -13.33 9.69
C GLY A 113 2.83 -13.90 9.22
N THR A 114 2.30 -14.86 9.98
CA THR A 114 1.05 -15.56 9.62
C THR A 114 -0.11 -14.60 9.34
N TRP A 115 -0.17 -13.49 10.06
CA TRP A 115 -1.28 -12.54 9.98
C TRP A 115 -0.94 -11.27 9.19
N GLN A 116 0.24 -11.21 8.59
CA GLN A 116 0.68 -10.03 7.83
C GLN A 116 0.29 -10.14 6.36
N GLY A 117 -0.30 -9.09 5.83
CA GLY A 117 -0.49 -8.90 4.41
C GLY A 117 -0.03 -7.52 3.99
N ILE A 118 0.34 -7.39 2.73
CA ILE A 118 0.71 -6.11 2.13
C ILE A 118 -0.53 -5.54 1.46
N PHE A 119 -0.87 -4.29 1.79
CA PHE A 119 -2.06 -3.61 1.27
C PHE A 119 -1.70 -2.28 0.64
N LEU A 120 -2.33 -1.98 -0.50
CA LEU A 120 -2.49 -0.60 -0.95
C LEU A 120 -3.65 0.00 -0.16
N PHE A 121 -3.40 1.11 0.51
CA PHE A 121 -4.40 1.83 1.29
C PHE A 121 -4.85 3.04 0.47
N GLU A 122 -6.03 2.93 -0.15
CA GLU A 122 -6.59 3.98 -1.00
C GLU A 122 -7.32 5.01 -0.16
N HIS A 123 -7.00 6.29 -0.35
CA HIS A 123 -7.56 7.38 0.43
C HIS A 123 -8.53 8.27 -0.34
N ARG A 124 -8.77 7.98 -1.62
CA ARG A 124 -9.71 8.74 -2.47
C ARG A 124 -11.00 7.95 -2.69
N ARG A 125 -12.13 8.69 -2.80
CA ARG A 125 -13.43 8.08 -3.08
C ARG A 125 -13.59 7.68 -4.55
N ALA A 126 -13.01 8.45 -5.47
CA ALA A 126 -13.10 8.14 -6.90
C ALA A 126 -12.21 6.96 -7.27
N SER A 127 -12.56 6.30 -8.36
CA SER A 127 -11.73 5.23 -8.93
C SER A 127 -10.42 5.80 -9.45
N HIS A 128 -9.31 5.13 -9.14
CA HIS A 128 -7.98 5.54 -9.58
C HIS A 128 -7.20 4.36 -10.12
N ARG A 129 -6.26 4.66 -11.03
CA ARG A 129 -5.25 3.69 -11.45
C ARG A 129 -3.99 3.98 -10.64
N ARG A 130 -3.58 3.01 -9.83
CA ARG A 130 -2.44 3.16 -8.94
C ARG A 130 -1.25 2.37 -9.43
N LYS A 131 -0.07 2.95 -9.29
CA LYS A 131 1.20 2.34 -9.66
C LYS A 131 2.02 2.09 -8.41
N VAL A 132 2.46 0.84 -8.27
CA VAL A 132 3.27 0.41 -7.13
C VAL A 132 4.52 -0.24 -7.69
N SER A 133 5.68 0.29 -7.35
CA SER A 133 6.93 -0.31 -7.78
C SER A 133 7.37 -1.42 -6.82
N VAL A 134 7.97 -2.46 -7.37
CA VAL A 134 8.56 -3.56 -6.60
C VAL A 134 10.00 -3.72 -7.04
N THR A 135 10.92 -3.54 -6.11
CA THR A 135 12.35 -3.75 -6.33
C THR A 135 12.80 -4.92 -5.49
N VAL A 136 13.40 -5.90 -6.12
CA VAL A 136 13.92 -7.11 -5.46
C VAL A 136 15.43 -7.12 -5.60
N ILE A 137 16.12 -7.27 -4.48
CA ILE A 137 17.59 -7.31 -4.43
C ILE A 137 18.00 -8.57 -3.65
N GLY A 138 18.88 -9.37 -4.24
CA GLY A 138 19.38 -10.55 -3.56
C GLY A 138 20.08 -11.55 -4.47
N GLU A 139 20.14 -12.78 -4.00
CA GLU A 139 20.80 -13.90 -4.71
C GLU A 139 19.87 -15.09 -4.85
#